data_cdbf437ef44f21d19b91ad6a8d751619
#
_entry.id   cdbf437ef44f21d19b91ad6a8d751619
#
_cell.length_a   1.000
_cell.length_b   1.000
_cell.length_c   1.000
_cell.angle_alpha   90.00
_cell.angle_beta   90.00
_cell.angle_gamma   90.00
#
_symmetry.space_group_name_H-M   'P 1'
#
loop_
_entity.id
_entity.type
_entity.pdbx_description
1 polymer ?
#
loop_
_entity_poly.entity_id
_entity_poly.type
_entity_poly.pdbx_seq_one_letter_code
_entity_poly.pdbx_strand_id
1 'polypeptide(L)'
;MRIAGSRSRRFLYAGLIIGLLLTTGSLLAARGEQRTTTKPVCADDNGGITLPAGFCATVFADNVGHARHLVVAPNGVVYVNTWSGRYYGNDTPPAGGFLVALQDTRGEGRADVKVRFGGSVQTGSAGGTGITLYRGALFAEVDDRIVRYALPASGIVPTAAPTVIVS
;
A
#
# COMPACT_ATOMS: atom_id res chain seq x y z
N MET A 1 43.41 -61.91 -42.61
CA MET A 1 42.50 -61.13 -43.48
C MET A 1 41.38 -60.60 -42.59
N ARG A 2 41.35 -59.29 -42.33
CA ARG A 2 40.53 -58.66 -41.27
C ARG A 2 39.36 -57.93 -41.91
N ILE A 3 38.16 -58.20 -41.37
CA ILE A 3 36.99 -57.48 -41.75
C ILE A 3 36.58 -56.52 -40.61
N ALA A 4 36.59 -55.26 -40.85
CA ALA A 4 36.22 -54.23 -39.92
C ALA A 4 34.71 -54.01 -39.90
N GLY A 5 34.13 -54.10 -38.73
CA GLY A 5 32.71 -53.96 -38.54
C GLY A 5 32.26 -52.49 -38.38
N SER A 6 31.24 -52.15 -39.08
CA SER A 6 30.51 -50.89 -39.01
C SER A 6 29.72 -50.77 -37.71
N ARG A 7 30.10 -49.83 -36.84
CA ARG A 7 29.38 -49.48 -35.58
C ARG A 7 29.04 -47.99 -35.45
N SER A 8 28.73 -47.30 -36.53
CA SER A 8 28.57 -45.84 -36.39
C SER A 8 27.23 -45.24 -36.85
N ARG A 9 26.16 -46.02 -36.97
CA ARG A 9 24.86 -45.46 -37.41
C ARG A 9 23.71 -45.48 -36.40
N ARG A 10 23.95 -45.93 -35.15
CA ARG A 10 22.87 -46.01 -34.14
C ARG A 10 22.82 -44.87 -33.12
N PHE A 11 23.80 -43.97 -33.13
CA PHE A 11 23.84 -42.85 -32.14
C PHE A 11 23.31 -41.51 -32.69
N LEU A 12 22.96 -41.41 -33.96
CA LEU A 12 22.52 -40.14 -34.54
C LEU A 12 21.00 -39.88 -34.40
N TYR A 13 20.21 -40.89 -34.04
CA TYR A 13 18.76 -40.70 -33.87
C TYR A 13 18.31 -40.49 -32.44
N ALA A 14 19.16 -40.74 -31.45
CA ALA A 14 18.82 -40.54 -30.05
C ALA A 14 18.92 -39.05 -29.61
N GLY A 15 19.70 -38.24 -30.35
CA GLY A 15 19.88 -36.80 -30.02
C GLY A 15 18.75 -35.89 -30.54
N LEU A 16 17.98 -36.34 -31.51
CA LEU A 16 16.98 -35.48 -32.16
C LEU A 16 15.61 -35.52 -31.49
N ILE A 17 15.34 -36.54 -30.66
CA ILE A 17 14.05 -36.68 -29.95
C ILE A 17 14.06 -35.94 -28.61
N ILE A 18 15.23 -35.77 -27.99
CA ILE A 18 15.34 -35.06 -26.71
C ILE A 18 15.26 -33.54 -26.89
N GLY A 19 15.64 -33.02 -28.05
CA GLY A 19 15.57 -31.58 -28.33
C GLY A 19 14.14 -31.02 -28.55
N LEU A 20 13.17 -31.87 -28.88
CA LEU A 20 11.82 -31.43 -29.23
C LEU A 20 10.84 -31.40 -28.04
N LEU A 21 11.23 -31.96 -26.89
CA LEU A 21 10.39 -32.02 -25.68
C LEU A 21 10.66 -30.88 -24.68
N LEU A 22 11.65 -30.02 -24.95
CA LEU A 22 12.03 -28.92 -24.05
C LEU A 22 11.49 -27.54 -24.46
N THR A 23 10.76 -27.44 -25.58
CA THR A 23 10.28 -26.14 -26.07
C THR A 23 8.79 -25.85 -25.83
N THR A 24 8.04 -26.76 -25.22
CA THR A 24 6.60 -26.56 -24.98
C THR A 24 6.24 -26.09 -23.56
N GLY A 25 7.23 -25.77 -22.72
CA GLY A 25 7.02 -25.48 -21.30
C GLY A 25 6.97 -24.00 -20.90
N SER A 26 7.03 -23.03 -21.79
CA SER A 26 7.21 -21.61 -21.39
C SER A 26 6.20 -20.64 -21.98
N LEU A 27 4.95 -21.03 -22.11
CA LEU A 27 3.85 -20.12 -22.47
C LEU A 27 2.71 -20.11 -21.44
N LEU A 28 3.05 -20.27 -20.16
CA LEU A 28 2.22 -19.77 -19.09
C LEU A 28 2.56 -18.29 -18.90
N ALA A 29 2.15 -17.50 -19.89
CA ALA A 29 2.17 -16.07 -19.85
C ALA A 29 1.48 -15.59 -18.59
N ALA A 30 2.18 -14.74 -17.85
CA ALA A 30 1.63 -13.91 -16.82
C ALA A 30 0.27 -13.34 -17.29
N ARG A 31 -0.83 -13.94 -16.84
CA ARG A 31 -2.10 -13.26 -16.81
C ARG A 31 -1.93 -12.17 -15.77
N GLY A 32 -1.48 -11.00 -16.24
CA GLY A 32 -1.61 -9.79 -15.49
C GLY A 32 -3.08 -9.70 -15.06
N GLU A 33 -3.29 -9.80 -13.78
CA GLU A 33 -4.58 -9.52 -13.16
C GLU A 33 -4.94 -8.09 -13.56
N GLN A 34 -5.71 -7.93 -14.63
CA GLN A 34 -6.32 -6.65 -14.96
C GLN A 34 -7.25 -6.34 -13.78
N ARG A 35 -6.73 -5.57 -12.83
CA ARG A 35 -7.57 -4.86 -11.87
C ARG A 35 -8.56 -4.04 -12.69
N THR A 36 -9.76 -4.52 -12.82
CA THR A 36 -10.87 -3.71 -13.31
C THR A 36 -11.05 -2.59 -12.29
N THR A 37 -10.47 -1.44 -12.58
CA THR A 37 -10.76 -0.23 -11.84
C THR A 37 -12.20 0.13 -12.15
N THR A 38 -13.12 -0.30 -11.32
CA THR A 38 -14.47 0.24 -11.32
C THR A 38 -14.32 1.73 -11.06
N LYS A 39 -14.79 2.57 -11.98
CA LYS A 39 -14.80 4.01 -11.79
C LYS A 39 -15.59 4.30 -10.51
N PRO A 40 -15.04 5.07 -9.56
CA PRO A 40 -15.77 5.42 -8.35
C PRO A 40 -17.13 6.02 -8.72
N VAL A 41 -18.20 5.51 -8.12
CA VAL A 41 -19.52 6.09 -8.29
C VAL A 41 -19.56 7.35 -7.45
N CYS A 42 -19.86 8.47 -8.11
CA CYS A 42 -20.02 9.74 -7.40
C CYS A 42 -21.23 9.65 -6.46
N ALA A 43 -21.08 10.16 -5.25
CA ALA A 43 -22.25 10.32 -4.36
C ALA A 43 -23.19 11.37 -4.94
N ASP A 44 -24.51 11.13 -4.82
CA ASP A 44 -25.55 12.02 -5.38
C ASP A 44 -25.46 13.44 -4.78
N ASP A 45 -25.04 13.54 -3.53
CA ASP A 45 -24.87 14.79 -2.78
C ASP A 45 -23.44 15.37 -2.83
N ASN A 46 -22.51 14.73 -3.57
CA ASN A 46 -21.09 15.10 -3.60
C ASN A 46 -20.45 15.20 -2.20
N GLY A 47 -20.88 14.39 -1.24
CA GLY A 47 -20.38 14.48 0.13
C GLY A 47 -20.74 15.80 0.83
N GLY A 48 -21.84 16.45 0.41
CA GLY A 48 -22.34 17.71 0.98
C GLY A 48 -21.63 18.97 0.46
N ILE A 49 -20.86 18.88 -0.64
CA ILE A 49 -20.18 20.05 -1.22
C ILE A 49 -20.71 20.41 -2.62
N THR A 50 -20.66 21.70 -2.96
CA THR A 50 -21.04 22.18 -4.29
C THR A 50 -19.81 22.15 -5.20
N LEU A 51 -19.94 21.49 -6.36
CA LEU A 51 -18.85 21.34 -7.32
C LEU A 51 -19.23 21.88 -8.70
N PRO A 52 -18.27 22.37 -9.49
CA PRO A 52 -18.50 22.73 -10.88
C PRO A 52 -18.94 21.52 -11.72
N ALA A 53 -19.58 21.77 -12.85
CA ALA A 53 -19.97 20.74 -13.79
C ALA A 53 -18.76 19.91 -14.25
N GLY A 54 -18.91 18.60 -14.30
CA GLY A 54 -17.85 17.65 -14.66
C GLY A 54 -17.00 17.16 -13.49
N PHE A 55 -17.19 17.71 -12.29
CA PHE A 55 -16.56 17.21 -11.05
C PHE A 55 -17.58 16.51 -10.18
N CYS A 56 -17.12 15.56 -9.41
CA CYS A 56 -17.90 14.93 -8.35
C CYS A 56 -17.00 14.55 -7.16
N ALA A 57 -17.61 14.39 -5.99
CA ALA A 57 -16.91 13.95 -4.79
C ALA A 57 -17.62 12.75 -4.15
N THR A 58 -16.81 11.92 -3.50
CA THR A 58 -17.27 10.82 -2.67
C THR A 58 -16.51 10.86 -1.36
N VAL A 59 -17.17 10.60 -0.24
CA VAL A 59 -16.52 10.47 1.05
C VAL A 59 -15.70 9.18 1.03
N PHE A 60 -14.36 9.31 0.97
CA PHE A 60 -13.45 8.17 0.99
C PHE A 60 -13.40 7.50 2.37
N ALA A 61 -13.33 8.30 3.44
CA ALA A 61 -13.39 7.81 4.82
C ALA A 61 -13.93 8.91 5.73
N ASP A 62 -14.65 8.51 6.76
CA ASP A 62 -15.13 9.36 7.84
C ASP A 62 -14.63 8.87 9.20
N ASN A 63 -14.91 9.61 10.26
CA ASN A 63 -14.52 9.26 11.64
C ASN A 63 -13.03 8.89 11.77
N VAL A 64 -12.18 9.63 11.07
CA VAL A 64 -10.71 9.45 11.13
C VAL A 64 -10.06 10.27 12.24
N GLY A 65 -10.81 11.11 12.93
CA GLY A 65 -10.31 12.06 13.93
C GLY A 65 -9.95 13.40 13.31
N HIS A 66 -9.08 14.17 13.97
CA HIS A 66 -8.65 15.48 13.48
C HIS A 66 -7.62 15.34 12.35
N ALA A 67 -8.05 14.88 11.18
CA ALA A 67 -7.20 14.71 10.01
C ALA A 67 -6.55 16.05 9.63
N ARG A 68 -5.22 16.08 9.50
CA ARG A 68 -4.45 17.28 9.15
C ARG A 68 -3.83 17.16 7.76
N HIS A 69 -2.96 16.20 7.57
CA HIS A 69 -2.33 15.90 6.30
C HIS A 69 -2.44 14.41 5.97
N LEU A 70 -2.37 14.09 4.71
CA LEU A 70 -2.35 12.72 4.22
C LEU A 70 -1.30 12.54 3.12
N VAL A 71 -0.88 11.30 2.93
CA VAL A 71 -0.08 10.86 1.79
C VAL A 71 -0.65 9.56 1.24
N VAL A 72 -0.53 9.37 -0.06
CA VAL A 72 -0.97 8.15 -0.73
C VAL A 72 0.23 7.35 -1.18
N ALA A 73 0.31 6.11 -0.74
CA ALA A 73 1.38 5.19 -1.13
C ALA A 73 1.13 4.62 -2.55
N PRO A 74 2.18 4.15 -3.24
CA PRO A 74 2.04 3.57 -4.58
C PRO A 74 1.07 2.40 -4.68
N ASN A 75 0.84 1.68 -3.59
CA ASN A 75 -0.14 0.59 -3.48
C ASN A 75 -1.57 1.06 -3.17
N GLY A 76 -1.83 2.37 -3.17
CA GLY A 76 -3.15 2.95 -2.93
C GLY A 76 -3.52 3.12 -1.45
N VAL A 77 -2.66 2.74 -0.51
CA VAL A 77 -2.90 2.99 0.92
C VAL A 77 -2.77 4.48 1.21
N VAL A 78 -3.76 5.05 1.86
CA VAL A 78 -3.77 6.45 2.32
C VAL A 78 -3.37 6.49 3.78
N TYR A 79 -2.28 7.19 4.08
CA TYR A 79 -1.84 7.44 5.45
C TYR A 79 -2.23 8.85 5.88
N VAL A 80 -2.90 8.96 7.00
CA VAL A 80 -3.40 10.22 7.54
C VAL A 80 -2.74 10.50 8.89
N ASN A 81 -2.16 11.69 9.05
CA ASN A 81 -1.76 12.19 10.35
C ASN A 81 -2.97 12.88 10.98
N THR A 82 -3.39 12.36 12.13
CA THR A 82 -4.50 12.92 12.89
C THR A 82 -3.94 13.55 14.17
N TRP A 83 -4.17 14.83 14.29
CA TRP A 83 -3.72 15.52 15.48
C TRP A 83 -4.62 15.20 16.68
N SER A 84 -3.98 14.91 17.81
CA SER A 84 -4.67 14.71 19.07
C SER A 84 -3.92 15.43 20.17
N GLY A 85 -4.52 16.43 20.76
CA GLY A 85 -3.89 17.18 21.82
C GLY A 85 -4.77 18.28 22.41
N ARG A 86 -4.23 19.01 23.37
CA ARG A 86 -4.93 20.04 24.12
C ARG A 86 -5.45 21.23 23.30
N TYR A 87 -5.06 21.39 22.07
CA TYR A 87 -5.48 22.56 21.28
C TYR A 87 -6.99 22.64 21.09
N TYR A 88 -7.66 21.51 21.07
CA TYR A 88 -9.13 21.43 21.03
C TYR A 88 -9.75 21.12 22.41
N GLY A 89 -9.08 21.47 23.50
CA GLY A 89 -9.60 21.29 24.84
C GLY A 89 -9.41 19.90 25.41
N ASN A 90 -10.47 19.15 25.59
CA ASN A 90 -10.45 17.87 26.31
C ASN A 90 -10.44 16.63 25.42
N ASP A 91 -9.93 16.74 24.18
CA ASP A 91 -9.87 15.61 23.29
C ASP A 91 -9.04 14.46 23.85
N THR A 92 -9.67 13.33 23.99
CA THR A 92 -8.99 12.09 24.30
C THR A 92 -8.31 11.55 23.04
N PRO A 93 -6.99 11.28 23.08
CA PRO A 93 -6.32 10.66 21.94
C PRO A 93 -7.04 9.39 21.51
N PRO A 94 -7.29 9.19 20.20
CA PRO A 94 -7.96 8.00 19.72
C PRO A 94 -7.19 6.74 20.10
N ALA A 95 -7.89 5.71 20.56
CA ALA A 95 -7.29 4.40 20.84
C ALA A 95 -6.62 3.84 19.59
N GLY A 96 -5.45 3.25 19.75
CA GLY A 96 -4.68 2.63 18.65
C GLY A 96 -3.65 3.53 17.98
N GLY A 97 -3.68 4.85 18.25
CA GLY A 97 -2.63 5.74 17.77
C GLY A 97 -3.13 6.92 16.92
N PHE A 98 -2.22 7.85 16.65
CA PHE A 98 -2.51 9.10 15.95
C PHE A 98 -2.41 9.01 14.44
N LEU A 99 -1.81 7.96 13.89
CA LEU A 99 -1.77 7.70 12.46
C LEU A 99 -2.89 6.75 12.06
N VAL A 100 -3.47 6.98 10.89
CA VAL A 100 -4.52 6.12 10.32
C VAL A 100 -4.07 5.67 8.95
N ALA A 101 -4.09 4.35 8.71
CA ALA A 101 -3.96 3.76 7.41
C ALA A 101 -5.35 3.38 6.88
N LEU A 102 -5.65 3.83 5.68
CA LEU A 102 -6.92 3.59 4.98
C LEU A 102 -6.64 2.88 3.68
N GLN A 103 -7.46 1.89 3.34
CA GLN A 103 -7.35 1.21 2.06
C GLN A 103 -8.74 0.91 1.51
N ASP A 104 -8.90 1.14 0.20
CA ASP A 104 -10.01 0.67 -0.59
C ASP A 104 -9.57 -0.62 -1.29
N THR A 105 -9.96 -1.77 -0.75
CA THR A 105 -9.58 -3.08 -1.31
C THR A 105 -10.45 -3.49 -2.48
N ARG A 106 -11.62 -2.85 -2.62
CA ARG A 106 -12.63 -3.17 -3.64
C ARG A 106 -12.61 -2.24 -4.85
N GLY A 107 -11.90 -1.10 -4.76
CA GLY A 107 -11.85 -0.11 -5.82
C GLY A 107 -13.15 0.68 -6.00
N GLU A 108 -13.91 0.84 -4.91
CA GLU A 108 -15.21 1.52 -4.91
C GLU A 108 -15.13 3.02 -4.60
N GLY A 109 -13.91 3.51 -4.35
CA GLY A 109 -13.68 4.91 -3.94
C GLY A 109 -13.98 5.18 -2.48
N ARG A 110 -14.13 4.13 -1.66
CA ARG A 110 -14.34 4.21 -0.20
C ARG A 110 -13.42 3.24 0.51
N ALA A 111 -12.80 3.71 1.59
CA ALA A 111 -11.97 2.85 2.42
C ALA A 111 -12.84 1.82 3.16
N ASP A 112 -12.58 0.55 2.92
CA ASP A 112 -13.18 -0.60 3.62
C ASP A 112 -12.23 -1.17 4.69
N VAL A 113 -10.96 -0.74 4.71
CA VAL A 113 -10.00 -1.01 5.75
C VAL A 113 -9.55 0.29 6.41
N LYS A 114 -9.63 0.35 7.74
CA LYS A 114 -9.17 1.46 8.56
C LYS A 114 -8.43 0.93 9.78
N VAL A 115 -7.14 1.23 9.89
CA VAL A 115 -6.28 0.77 10.99
C VAL A 115 -5.53 1.96 11.59
N ARG A 116 -5.57 2.10 12.92
CA ARG A 116 -4.75 3.07 13.65
C ARG A 116 -3.43 2.47 14.08
N PHE A 117 -2.39 3.31 14.11
CA PHE A 117 -1.06 2.95 14.58
C PHE A 117 -0.30 4.18 15.07
N GLY A 118 0.92 4.01 15.52
CA GLY A 118 1.80 5.11 15.95
C GLY A 118 1.79 5.37 17.44
N GLY A 119 1.05 4.57 18.21
CA GLY A 119 0.92 4.74 19.66
C GLY A 119 -0.01 5.89 20.06
N SER A 120 -0.34 5.98 21.33
CA SER A 120 -1.10 7.11 21.89
C SER A 120 -0.15 8.25 22.21
N VAL A 121 -0.45 9.42 21.67
CA VAL A 121 0.17 10.66 22.12
C VAL A 121 -0.39 11.01 23.49
N GLN A 122 0.46 11.37 24.45
CA GLN A 122 0.01 11.72 25.80
C GLN A 122 -0.84 12.99 25.79
N THR A 123 -1.75 13.08 26.74
CA THR A 123 -2.57 14.29 26.94
C THR A 123 -1.66 15.51 27.05
N GLY A 124 -1.78 16.46 26.15
CA GLY A 124 -0.99 17.68 26.14
C GLY A 124 0.12 17.77 25.13
N SER A 125 0.42 16.68 24.43
CA SER A 125 1.27 16.69 23.26
C SER A 125 0.43 17.09 22.05
N ALA A 126 0.91 18.04 21.26
CA ALA A 126 0.37 18.30 19.96
C ALA A 126 0.84 17.19 19.02
N GLY A 127 -0.06 16.33 18.56
CA GLY A 127 0.25 15.48 17.41
C GLY A 127 0.67 16.36 16.26
N GLY A 128 1.59 15.89 15.41
CA GLY A 128 2.12 16.67 14.32
C GLY A 128 1.11 16.81 13.17
N THR A 129 1.46 17.68 12.24
CA THR A 129 0.74 17.84 10.99
C THR A 129 1.50 17.22 9.82
N GLY A 130 2.83 17.17 9.92
CA GLY A 130 3.70 16.69 8.86
C GLY A 130 3.60 15.18 8.65
N ILE A 131 3.49 14.78 7.37
CA ILE A 131 3.55 13.37 6.96
C ILE A 131 4.09 13.27 5.53
N THR A 132 4.98 12.32 5.27
CA THR A 132 5.49 12.07 3.93
C THR A 132 5.96 10.63 3.76
N LEU A 133 6.10 10.20 2.49
CA LEU A 133 6.65 8.91 2.11
C LEU A 133 8.01 9.10 1.43
N TYR A 134 9.00 8.33 1.84
CA TYR A 134 10.30 8.32 1.20
C TYR A 134 10.97 6.96 1.33
N ARG A 135 11.44 6.41 0.22
CA ARG A 135 12.20 5.13 0.16
C ARG A 135 11.59 4.00 1.00
N GLY A 136 10.29 3.73 0.81
CA GLY A 136 9.59 2.64 1.51
C GLY A 136 9.37 2.88 2.99
N ALA A 137 9.46 4.11 3.45
CA ALA A 137 9.16 4.49 4.82
C ALA A 137 8.19 5.66 4.88
N LEU A 138 7.40 5.69 5.94
CA LEU A 138 6.55 6.80 6.32
C LEU A 138 7.27 7.65 7.38
N PHE A 139 7.31 8.94 7.15
CA PHE A 139 7.81 9.92 8.11
C PHE A 139 6.64 10.72 8.61
N ALA A 140 6.54 10.88 9.91
CA ALA A 140 5.45 11.62 10.55
C ALA A 140 5.99 12.50 11.67
N GLU A 141 5.42 13.67 11.78
CA GLU A 141 5.64 14.57 12.90
C GLU A 141 4.81 14.11 14.09
N VAL A 142 5.44 14.04 15.26
CA VAL A 142 4.85 13.71 16.55
C VAL A 142 5.44 14.64 17.58
N ASP A 143 4.65 15.52 18.17
CA ASP A 143 5.13 16.54 19.10
C ASP A 143 6.25 17.41 18.51
N ASP A 144 7.41 17.33 19.13
CA ASP A 144 8.64 18.06 18.79
C ASP A 144 9.61 17.26 17.92
N ARG A 145 9.19 16.11 17.40
CA ARG A 145 10.07 15.16 16.70
C ARG A 145 9.50 14.66 15.39
N ILE A 146 10.39 14.18 14.54
CA ILE A 146 10.03 13.42 13.34
C ILE A 146 10.40 11.97 13.55
N VAL A 147 9.43 11.10 13.37
CA VAL A 147 9.61 9.65 13.45
C VAL A 147 9.50 8.99 12.09
N ARG A 148 10.27 7.92 11.91
CA ARG A 148 10.29 7.10 10.69
C ARG A 148 9.71 5.73 10.99
N TYR A 149 8.72 5.31 10.24
CA TYR A 149 8.17 3.96 10.21
C TYR A 149 8.62 3.24 8.95
N ALA A 150 9.28 2.09 9.07
CA ALA A 150 9.52 1.22 7.93
C ALA A 150 8.19 0.60 7.51
N LEU A 151 7.78 0.81 6.26
CA LEU A 151 6.55 0.21 5.74
C LEU A 151 6.79 -1.27 5.42
N PRO A 152 5.85 -2.14 5.75
CA PRO A 152 5.98 -3.56 5.47
C PRO A 152 5.85 -3.85 3.96
N ALA A 153 6.47 -4.94 3.51
CA ALA A 153 6.29 -5.43 2.15
C ALA A 153 4.86 -5.96 1.90
N SER A 154 4.19 -6.39 2.95
CA SER A 154 2.79 -6.84 2.95
C SER A 154 2.04 -6.26 4.13
N GLY A 155 0.75 -5.99 3.96
CA GLY A 155 -0.05 -5.27 4.95
C GLY A 155 0.02 -3.75 4.77
N ILE A 156 -0.67 -3.03 5.63
CA ILE A 156 -0.84 -1.58 5.48
C ILE A 156 -0.27 -0.76 6.65
N VAL A 157 0.12 -1.41 7.75
CA VAL A 157 0.69 -0.72 8.92
C VAL A 157 2.04 -1.29 9.31
N PRO A 158 2.98 -0.46 9.80
CA PRO A 158 4.25 -0.91 10.33
C PRO A 158 4.05 -1.85 11.53
N THR A 159 4.85 -2.89 11.61
CA THR A 159 4.89 -3.82 12.74
C THR A 159 6.02 -3.52 13.74
N ALA A 160 7.05 -2.81 13.27
CA ALA A 160 8.19 -2.41 14.09
C ALA A 160 7.95 -1.02 14.71
N ALA A 161 8.58 -0.80 15.86
CA ALA A 161 8.61 0.53 16.49
C ALA A 161 9.24 1.58 15.55
N PRO A 162 8.79 2.83 15.60
CA PRO A 162 9.40 3.90 14.83
C PRO A 162 10.80 4.28 15.33
N THR A 163 11.60 4.84 14.45
CA THR A 163 12.88 5.46 14.77
C THR A 163 12.73 6.97 14.81
N VAL A 164 13.20 7.64 15.86
CA VAL A 164 13.29 9.09 15.90
C VAL A 164 14.40 9.55 14.98
N ILE A 165 14.08 10.47 14.06
CA ILE A 165 15.02 11.03 13.08
C ILE A 165 15.47 12.42 13.47
N VAL A 166 14.55 13.21 14.00
CA VAL A 166 14.77 14.58 14.48
C VAL A 166 14.05 14.76 15.80
N SER A 167 14.69 15.39 16.76
CA SER A 167 14.14 15.76 18.10
C SER A 167 14.66 17.13 18.49
#